data_4b68fdc36e8943313b89ef7d3482c4d7
#
_entry.id   4b68fdc36e8943313b89ef7d3482c4d7
#
_cell.length_a   1.000
_cell.length_b   1.000
_cell.length_c   1.000
_cell.angle_alpha   90.00
_cell.angle_beta   90.00
_cell.angle_gamma   90.00
#
_symmetry.space_group_name_H-M   'P 1'
#
loop_
_entity.id
_entity.type
_entity.pdbx_description
1 polymer ?
#
loop_
_entity_poly.entity_id
_entity_poly.type
_entity_poly.pdbx_seq_one_letter_code
_entity_poly.pdbx_strand_id
1 'polypeptide(L)'
;INGEVIFSTFDELPEHHKRVSEMVLERAKRLVEHGKDVMILLDSITRLARAYNLTVPPSGRTLSGGLDPAALHMPKRFFGAARNMREGGSLTILATALVDTGSKMDDVVFEEFKGTGNMELVLDRKLSEKRVFPAIDIVKSGTRRDDLLLEPEEQEAVEIMRKAINGMRTDEAVENILNMFARTRNNQEYIHMVKRTGLYKKNLIFRKNHDKITTLFIRDYSLQ
;
A
#
# COMPACT_ATOMS: atom_id res chain seq x y z
N ILE A 1 -20.52 9.65 2.65
CA ILE A 1 -19.75 8.67 3.41
C ILE A 1 -20.47 8.41 4.72
N ASN A 2 -20.68 7.16 5.06
CA ASN A 2 -21.20 6.79 6.37
C ASN A 2 -20.05 6.76 7.39
N GLY A 3 -19.70 7.92 7.94
CA GLY A 3 -18.57 8.09 8.84
C GLY A 3 -18.44 9.53 9.30
N GLU A 4 -17.50 9.78 10.20
CA GLU A 4 -17.18 11.12 10.70
C GLU A 4 -16.04 11.71 9.87
N VAL A 5 -16.18 12.98 9.50
CA VAL A 5 -15.12 13.76 8.85
C VAL A 5 -14.62 14.79 9.86
N ILE A 6 -13.38 14.65 10.29
CA ILE A 6 -12.71 15.57 11.21
C ILE A 6 -11.52 16.14 10.45
N PHE A 7 -11.43 17.45 10.37
CA PHE A 7 -10.46 18.09 9.51
C PHE A 7 -9.74 19.24 10.20
N SER A 8 -8.56 19.52 9.68
CA SER A 8 -7.80 20.74 9.88
C SER A 8 -7.17 21.05 8.53
N THR A 9 -7.52 22.20 7.97
CA THR A 9 -7.10 22.58 6.61
C THR A 9 -5.64 23.03 6.59
N PHE A 10 -4.99 22.95 5.43
CA PHE A 10 -3.54 23.20 5.30
C PHE A 10 -3.12 24.63 5.63
N ASP A 11 -4.06 25.56 5.66
CA ASP A 11 -3.88 26.97 6.01
C ASP A 11 -3.96 27.24 7.52
N GLU A 12 -4.36 26.25 8.31
CA GLU A 12 -4.39 26.36 9.77
C GLU A 12 -3.00 26.22 10.39
N LEU A 13 -2.89 26.65 11.65
CA LEU A 13 -1.66 26.56 12.41
C LEU A 13 -1.27 25.08 12.68
N PRO A 14 0.03 24.76 12.72
CA PRO A 14 0.53 23.39 12.97
C PRO A 14 -0.01 22.79 14.28
N GLU A 15 -0.25 23.59 15.29
CA GLU A 15 -0.83 23.18 16.57
C GLU A 15 -2.27 22.65 16.42
N HIS A 16 -3.04 23.16 15.46
CA HIS A 16 -4.38 22.67 15.15
C HIS A 16 -4.32 21.27 14.53
N HIS A 17 -3.43 21.03 13.57
CA HIS A 17 -3.22 19.71 12.97
C HIS A 17 -2.87 18.68 14.02
N LYS A 18 -1.94 19.03 14.92
CA LYS A 18 -1.53 18.19 16.05
C LYS A 18 -2.72 17.88 16.95
N ARG A 19 -3.44 18.89 17.41
CA ARG A 19 -4.61 18.74 18.32
C ARG A 19 -5.69 17.86 17.70
N VAL A 20 -6.04 18.10 16.43
CA VAL A 20 -7.05 17.32 15.71
C VAL A 20 -6.63 15.84 15.63
N SER A 21 -5.39 15.56 15.28
CA SER A 21 -4.92 14.18 15.20
C SER A 21 -4.94 13.46 16.57
N GLU A 22 -4.55 14.15 17.64
CA GLU A 22 -4.60 13.60 19.01
C GLU A 22 -6.05 13.32 19.45
N MET A 23 -6.98 14.24 19.17
CA MET A 23 -8.40 14.04 19.46
C MET A 23 -9.01 12.87 18.68
N VAL A 24 -8.70 12.74 17.40
CA VAL A 24 -9.16 11.61 16.57
C VAL A 24 -8.66 10.29 17.14
N LEU A 25 -7.39 10.21 17.50
CA LEU A 25 -6.81 9.00 18.07
C LEU A 25 -7.48 8.62 19.41
N GLU A 26 -7.66 9.58 20.31
CA GLU A 26 -8.30 9.32 21.61
C GLU A 26 -9.76 8.90 21.43
N ARG A 27 -10.50 9.54 20.50
CA ARG A 27 -11.86 9.12 20.15
C ARG A 27 -11.89 7.69 19.61
N ALA A 28 -10.99 7.36 18.68
CA ALA A 28 -10.90 6.02 18.11
C ALA A 28 -10.64 4.97 19.20
N LYS A 29 -9.71 5.24 20.14
CA LYS A 29 -9.44 4.35 21.27
C LYS A 29 -10.69 4.11 22.12
N ARG A 30 -11.47 5.17 22.44
CA ARG A 30 -12.73 5.00 23.19
C ARG A 30 -13.73 4.11 22.47
N LEU A 31 -13.86 4.26 21.15
CA LEU A 31 -14.75 3.41 20.35
C LEU A 31 -14.27 1.94 20.35
N VAL A 32 -12.97 1.71 20.23
CA VAL A 32 -12.38 0.35 20.29
C VAL A 32 -12.59 -0.28 21.67
N GLU A 33 -12.43 0.48 22.76
CA GLU A 33 -12.70 0.02 24.13
C GLU A 33 -14.17 -0.39 24.32
N HIS A 34 -15.07 0.16 23.53
CA HIS A 34 -16.48 -0.26 23.44
C HIS A 34 -16.71 -1.44 22.48
N GLY A 35 -15.66 -2.15 22.06
CA GLY A 35 -15.73 -3.31 21.18
C GLY A 35 -16.02 -2.97 19.72
N LYS A 36 -15.82 -1.73 19.28
CA LYS A 36 -16.03 -1.33 17.87
C LYS A 36 -14.81 -1.60 17.02
N ASP A 37 -15.05 -1.98 15.77
CA ASP A 37 -14.02 -1.97 14.73
C ASP A 37 -13.96 -0.59 14.10
N VAL A 38 -12.82 0.08 14.24
CA VAL A 38 -12.63 1.47 13.84
C VAL A 38 -11.57 1.55 12.74
N MET A 39 -11.85 2.31 11.69
CA MET A 39 -10.88 2.65 10.67
C MET A 39 -10.64 4.16 10.64
N ILE A 40 -9.37 4.56 10.70
CA ILE A 40 -8.93 5.94 10.48
C ILE A 40 -8.31 6.03 9.08
N LEU A 41 -8.82 6.96 8.28
CA LEU A 41 -8.21 7.38 7.02
C LEU A 41 -7.51 8.72 7.27
N LEU A 42 -6.18 8.74 7.20
CA LEU A 42 -5.37 9.93 7.46
C LEU A 42 -4.77 10.49 6.16
N ASP A 43 -5.16 11.68 5.78
CA ASP A 43 -4.54 12.42 4.67
C ASP A 43 -3.86 13.68 5.21
N SER A 44 -2.57 13.69 5.41
CA SER A 44 -1.55 12.65 5.23
C SER A 44 -0.64 12.56 6.45
N ILE A 45 0.06 11.45 6.61
CA ILE A 45 1.07 11.29 7.67
C ILE A 45 2.25 12.25 7.47
N THR A 46 2.58 12.59 6.22
CA THR A 46 3.63 13.55 5.87
C THR A 46 3.31 14.95 6.41
N ARG A 47 2.07 15.42 6.24
CA ARG A 47 1.64 16.72 6.77
C ARG A 47 1.63 16.72 8.30
N LEU A 48 1.19 15.63 8.90
CA LEU A 48 1.21 15.47 10.35
C LEU A 48 2.65 15.55 10.90
N ALA A 49 3.61 14.83 10.30
CA ALA A 49 5.00 14.88 10.68
C ALA A 49 5.60 16.29 10.53
N ARG A 50 5.26 17.01 9.45
CA ARG A 50 5.64 18.42 9.25
C ARG A 50 5.09 19.34 10.34
N ALA A 51 3.83 19.16 10.73
CA ALA A 51 3.22 19.95 11.80
C ALA A 51 3.92 19.73 13.15
N TYR A 52 4.24 18.47 13.47
CA TYR A 52 5.03 18.18 14.66
C TYR A 52 6.44 18.77 14.57
N ASN A 53 7.09 18.76 13.40
CA ASN A 53 8.42 19.35 13.23
C ASN A 53 8.46 20.87 13.53
N LEU A 54 7.36 21.55 13.32
CA LEU A 54 7.22 22.99 13.62
C LEU A 54 6.85 23.28 15.08
N THR A 55 6.32 22.29 15.79
CA THR A 55 5.74 22.50 17.13
C THR A 55 6.52 21.86 18.28
N VAL A 56 7.39 20.88 17.98
CA VAL A 56 8.22 20.24 19.02
C VAL A 56 9.43 21.11 19.35
N PRO A 57 9.87 21.11 20.62
CA PRO A 57 11.15 21.73 20.98
C PRO A 57 12.30 21.05 20.22
N PRO A 58 13.26 21.81 19.71
CA PRO A 58 14.41 21.25 19.00
C PRO A 58 15.19 20.26 19.86
N SER A 59 15.45 19.06 19.33
CA SER A 59 16.26 18.05 20.01
C SER A 59 17.78 18.30 19.93
N GLY A 60 18.19 19.26 19.12
CA GLY A 60 19.61 19.50 18.80
C GLY A 60 20.17 18.57 17.72
N ARG A 61 19.35 17.68 17.17
CA ARG A 61 19.69 16.77 16.06
C ARG A 61 18.78 17.06 14.87
N THR A 62 19.31 16.92 13.67
CA THR A 62 18.52 17.15 12.45
C THR A 62 18.81 16.03 11.46
N LEU A 63 17.73 15.40 10.97
CA LEU A 63 17.76 14.46 9.87
C LEU A 63 17.83 15.21 8.52
N SER A 64 18.07 14.48 7.44
CA SER A 64 18.05 15.06 6.10
C SER A 64 16.73 15.79 5.84
N GLY A 65 16.79 16.92 5.13
CA GLY A 65 15.62 17.75 4.84
C GLY A 65 15.13 18.63 6.00
N GLY A 66 15.90 18.76 7.10
CA GLY A 66 15.53 19.65 8.21
C GLY A 66 14.50 19.06 9.18
N LEU A 67 14.34 17.73 9.21
CA LEU A 67 13.43 17.05 10.12
C LEU A 67 14.11 16.77 11.47
N ASP A 68 13.51 17.21 12.57
CA ASP A 68 13.94 16.84 13.90
C ASP A 68 13.45 15.42 14.24
N PRO A 69 14.31 14.49 14.73
CA PRO A 69 13.86 13.15 15.14
C PRO A 69 12.73 13.15 16.17
N ALA A 70 12.66 14.15 17.07
CA ALA A 70 11.60 14.28 18.06
C ALA A 70 10.22 14.51 17.40
N ALA A 71 10.17 15.11 16.22
CA ALA A 71 8.94 15.34 15.47
C ALA A 71 8.24 14.05 15.03
N LEU A 72 9.01 12.97 14.88
CA LEU A 72 8.47 11.67 14.43
C LEU A 72 7.83 10.84 15.55
N HIS A 73 8.12 11.15 16.81
CA HIS A 73 7.70 10.32 17.93
C HIS A 73 6.18 10.20 18.03
N MET A 74 5.46 11.31 18.06
CA MET A 74 3.99 11.28 18.18
C MET A 74 3.29 10.76 16.93
N PRO A 75 3.65 11.14 15.70
CA PRO A 75 3.12 10.52 14.49
C PRO A 75 3.37 9.00 14.42
N LYS A 76 4.53 8.51 14.84
CA LYS A 76 4.81 7.07 14.95
C LYS A 76 3.91 6.40 16.00
N ARG A 77 3.70 7.04 17.13
CA ARG A 77 2.78 6.55 18.18
C ARG A 77 1.34 6.53 17.69
N PHE A 78 0.92 7.53 16.91
CA PHE A 78 -0.38 7.57 16.28
C PHE A 78 -0.54 6.38 15.32
N PHE A 79 0.36 6.22 14.38
CA PHE A 79 0.29 5.15 13.38
C PHE A 79 0.46 3.75 14.00
N GLY A 80 1.33 3.61 14.98
CA GLY A 80 1.55 2.38 15.73
C GLY A 80 0.44 2.01 16.71
N ALA A 81 -0.62 2.81 16.84
CA ALA A 81 -1.78 2.47 17.66
C ALA A 81 -2.69 1.41 17.02
N ALA A 82 -2.57 1.19 15.70
CA ALA A 82 -3.35 0.19 14.97
C ALA A 82 -3.11 -1.22 15.52
N ARG A 83 -4.19 -1.90 15.91
CA ARG A 83 -4.14 -3.27 16.46
C ARG A 83 -5.53 -3.90 16.60
N ASN A 84 -5.57 -5.22 16.71
CA ASN A 84 -6.72 -5.96 17.17
C ASN A 84 -6.63 -6.13 18.69
N MET A 85 -7.76 -5.97 19.39
CA MET A 85 -7.84 -6.18 20.83
C MET A 85 -8.27 -7.62 21.14
N ARG A 86 -7.79 -8.19 22.24
CA ARG A 86 -8.16 -9.55 22.66
C ARG A 86 -9.62 -9.65 23.10
N GLU A 87 -10.10 -8.60 23.73
CA GLU A 87 -11.45 -8.48 24.25
C GLU A 87 -12.51 -8.10 23.21
N GLY A 88 -12.09 -7.90 21.97
CA GLY A 88 -12.91 -7.43 20.86
C GLY A 88 -12.66 -5.98 20.51
N GLY A 89 -13.04 -5.60 19.30
CA GLY A 89 -12.73 -4.32 18.72
C GLY A 89 -11.35 -4.26 18.06
N SER A 90 -11.21 -3.41 17.07
CA SER A 90 -9.96 -3.21 16.35
C SER A 90 -9.76 -1.76 15.92
N LEU A 91 -8.50 -1.37 15.74
CA LEU A 91 -8.13 -0.10 15.14
C LEU A 91 -7.27 -0.35 13.90
N THR A 92 -7.79 0.04 12.75
CA THR A 92 -7.07 0.06 11.48
C THR A 92 -6.74 1.50 11.11
N ILE A 93 -5.51 1.77 10.70
CA ILE A 93 -5.09 3.10 10.24
C ILE A 93 -4.53 2.97 8.82
N LEU A 94 -5.17 3.65 7.88
CA LEU A 94 -4.69 3.81 6.52
C LEU A 94 -4.26 5.27 6.34
N ALA A 95 -2.97 5.50 6.15
CA ALA A 95 -2.41 6.83 5.99
C ALA A 95 -1.79 6.99 4.61
N THR A 96 -2.05 8.13 3.97
CA THR A 96 -1.32 8.53 2.77
C THR A 96 0.03 9.11 3.16
N ALA A 97 1.05 8.86 2.35
CA ALA A 97 2.37 9.48 2.45
C ALA A 97 2.75 10.10 1.10
N LEU A 98 3.36 11.28 1.14
CA LEU A 98 3.84 11.95 -0.06
C LEU A 98 5.21 11.39 -0.44
N VAL A 99 5.38 11.04 -1.72
CA VAL A 99 6.63 10.54 -2.30
C VAL A 99 6.91 11.28 -3.60
N ASP A 100 8.19 11.31 -4.00
CA ASP A 100 8.64 11.95 -5.24
C ASP A 100 8.20 13.42 -5.38
N THR A 101 8.11 14.15 -4.26
CA THR A 101 7.75 15.58 -4.24
C THR A 101 8.93 16.52 -4.50
N GLY A 102 10.16 15.99 -4.57
CA GLY A 102 11.39 16.76 -4.59
C GLY A 102 11.81 17.30 -3.21
N SER A 103 11.03 17.05 -2.16
CA SER A 103 11.33 17.44 -0.78
C SER A 103 12.07 16.32 -0.04
N LYS A 104 13.32 16.57 0.34
CA LYS A 104 14.11 15.62 1.15
C LYS A 104 13.45 15.29 2.50
N MET A 105 12.65 16.20 3.05
CA MET A 105 11.89 15.93 4.28
C MET A 105 10.82 14.88 4.05
N ASP A 106 10.09 14.94 2.94
CA ASP A 106 9.04 13.96 2.61
C ASP A 106 9.62 12.58 2.39
N ASP A 107 10.78 12.49 1.73
CA ASP A 107 11.50 11.22 1.54
C ASP A 107 11.89 10.60 2.89
N VAL A 108 12.42 11.42 3.82
CA VAL A 108 12.77 10.94 5.17
C VAL A 108 11.52 10.49 5.93
N VAL A 109 10.43 11.26 5.89
CA VAL A 109 9.17 10.87 6.54
C VAL A 109 8.68 9.54 5.97
N PHE A 110 8.64 9.39 4.65
CA PHE A 110 8.23 8.13 4.02
C PHE A 110 9.06 6.93 4.50
N GLU A 111 10.40 7.03 4.46
CA GLU A 111 11.27 5.93 4.89
C GLU A 111 11.11 5.60 6.38
N GLU A 112 10.90 6.60 7.23
CA GLU A 112 10.69 6.42 8.68
C GLU A 112 9.36 5.71 9.01
N PHE A 113 8.32 5.91 8.19
CA PHE A 113 7.02 5.25 8.36
C PHE A 113 6.91 3.92 7.63
N LYS A 114 7.65 3.71 6.55
CA LYS A 114 7.72 2.44 5.81
C LYS A 114 8.08 1.27 6.74
N GLY A 115 8.98 1.51 7.71
CA GLY A 115 9.32 0.52 8.73
C GLY A 115 8.21 0.23 9.75
N THR A 116 7.24 1.12 9.93
CA THR A 116 6.17 1.01 10.94
C THR A 116 4.90 0.35 10.38
N GLY A 117 4.58 0.57 9.11
CA GLY A 117 3.42 -0.03 8.45
C GLY A 117 3.58 -1.52 8.17
N ASN A 118 2.48 -2.26 8.16
CA ASN A 118 2.44 -3.68 7.79
C ASN A 118 1.96 -3.91 6.35
N MET A 119 1.44 -2.89 5.69
CA MET A 119 1.06 -2.88 4.28
C MET A 119 1.55 -1.59 3.63
N GLU A 120 2.01 -1.70 2.39
CA GLU A 120 2.40 -0.58 1.55
C GLU A 120 1.72 -0.70 0.19
N LEU A 121 1.01 0.34 -0.23
CA LEU A 121 0.39 0.44 -1.54
C LEU A 121 0.99 1.64 -2.25
N VAL A 122 1.80 1.37 -3.27
CA VAL A 122 2.53 2.37 -4.04
C VAL A 122 1.75 2.72 -5.30
N LEU A 123 1.43 4.01 -5.45
CA LEU A 123 0.83 4.55 -6.68
C LEU A 123 1.93 4.98 -7.64
N ASP A 124 1.72 4.74 -8.93
CA ASP A 124 2.65 5.12 -9.99
C ASP A 124 2.05 6.21 -10.88
N ARG A 125 2.75 7.35 -10.95
CA ARG A 125 2.31 8.51 -11.74
C ARG A 125 2.30 8.21 -13.24
N LYS A 126 3.26 7.42 -13.73
CA LYS A 126 3.34 7.09 -15.16
C LYS A 126 2.18 6.23 -15.62
N LEU A 127 1.68 5.32 -14.76
CA LEU A 127 0.46 4.56 -15.03
C LEU A 127 -0.75 5.48 -15.12
N SER A 128 -0.89 6.44 -14.20
CA SER A 128 -1.97 7.43 -14.23
C SER A 128 -1.92 8.32 -15.48
N GLU A 129 -0.75 8.77 -15.88
CA GLU A 129 -0.55 9.54 -17.13
C GLU A 129 -0.94 8.76 -18.37
N LYS A 130 -0.68 7.45 -18.38
CA LYS A 130 -1.11 6.52 -19.44
C LYS A 130 -2.59 6.10 -19.35
N ARG A 131 -3.33 6.60 -18.36
CA ARG A 131 -4.74 6.23 -18.11
C ARG A 131 -4.93 4.73 -17.78
N VAL A 132 -3.91 4.10 -17.20
CA VAL A 132 -3.99 2.73 -16.67
C VAL A 132 -4.44 2.82 -15.21
N PHE A 133 -5.62 2.31 -14.91
CA PHE A 133 -6.22 2.36 -13.58
C PHE A 133 -6.68 0.97 -13.11
N PRO A 134 -6.52 0.64 -11.81
CA PRO A 134 -5.88 1.45 -10.76
C PRO A 134 -4.38 1.62 -11.01
N ALA A 135 -3.88 2.85 -10.81
CA ALA A 135 -2.48 3.21 -11.08
C ALA A 135 -1.55 2.73 -9.94
N ILE A 136 -1.57 1.43 -9.66
CA ILE A 136 -0.84 0.78 -8.55
C ILE A 136 0.41 0.10 -9.11
N ASP A 137 1.58 0.42 -8.54
CA ASP A 137 2.80 -0.35 -8.75
C ASP A 137 2.71 -1.66 -7.97
N ILE A 138 2.28 -2.72 -8.64
CA ILE A 138 2.06 -4.05 -8.04
C ILE A 138 3.38 -4.68 -7.57
N VAL A 139 4.49 -4.35 -8.21
CA VAL A 139 5.81 -4.90 -7.86
C VAL A 139 6.27 -4.35 -6.52
N LYS A 140 6.09 -3.04 -6.31
CA LYS A 140 6.49 -2.35 -5.08
C LYS A 140 5.48 -2.48 -3.95
N SER A 141 4.20 -2.73 -4.28
CA SER A 141 3.14 -2.88 -3.28
C SER A 141 3.13 -4.26 -2.64
N GLY A 142 2.76 -4.31 -1.37
CA GLY A 142 2.67 -5.59 -0.66
C GLY A 142 2.29 -5.46 0.81
N THR A 143 2.12 -6.62 1.46
CA THR A 143 1.92 -6.72 2.90
C THR A 143 2.96 -7.67 3.50
N ARG A 144 3.30 -7.46 4.78
CA ARG A 144 4.35 -8.27 5.44
C ARG A 144 3.90 -9.67 5.81
N ARG A 145 2.62 -9.84 6.09
CA ARG A 145 2.03 -11.09 6.57
C ARG A 145 0.82 -11.46 5.71
N ASP A 146 1.06 -11.71 4.42
CA ASP A 146 0.06 -12.23 3.49
C ASP A 146 -0.45 -13.63 3.88
N ASP A 147 0.38 -14.40 4.57
CA ASP A 147 0.03 -15.69 5.17
C ASP A 147 -1.13 -15.64 6.18
N LEU A 148 -1.40 -14.47 6.77
CA LEU A 148 -2.54 -14.27 7.67
C LEU A 148 -3.82 -13.83 6.95
N LEU A 149 -3.72 -13.46 5.68
CA LEU A 149 -4.81 -12.87 4.89
C LEU A 149 -5.30 -13.77 3.77
N LEU A 150 -4.43 -14.67 3.28
CA LEU A 150 -4.65 -15.48 2.10
C LEU A 150 -4.75 -16.96 2.47
N GLU A 151 -5.66 -17.66 1.83
CA GLU A 151 -5.71 -19.11 1.88
C GLU A 151 -4.49 -19.73 1.15
N PRO A 152 -4.09 -20.97 1.47
CA PRO A 152 -2.90 -21.60 0.87
C PRO A 152 -2.90 -21.58 -0.66
N GLU A 153 -4.05 -21.75 -1.30
CA GLU A 153 -4.17 -21.71 -2.76
C GLU A 153 -3.97 -20.30 -3.32
N GLU A 154 -4.45 -19.28 -2.60
CA GLU A 154 -4.26 -17.88 -2.96
C GLU A 154 -2.80 -17.48 -2.82
N GLN A 155 -2.14 -17.89 -1.72
CA GLN A 155 -0.71 -17.66 -1.51
C GLN A 155 0.14 -18.21 -2.65
N GLU A 156 -0.11 -19.48 -3.04
CA GLU A 156 0.59 -20.10 -4.16
C GLU A 156 0.39 -19.31 -5.47
N ALA A 157 -0.84 -18.88 -5.75
CA ALA A 157 -1.15 -18.11 -6.95
C ALA A 157 -0.47 -16.73 -6.94
N VAL A 158 -0.49 -16.03 -5.81
CA VAL A 158 0.19 -14.75 -5.63
C VAL A 158 1.70 -14.89 -5.79
N GLU A 159 2.29 -15.96 -5.25
CA GLU A 159 3.73 -16.24 -5.41
C GLU A 159 4.10 -16.49 -6.88
N ILE A 160 3.30 -17.29 -7.60
CA ILE A 160 3.48 -17.54 -9.05
C ILE A 160 3.38 -16.21 -9.82
N MET A 161 2.36 -15.41 -9.53
CA MET A 161 2.14 -14.10 -10.16
C MET A 161 3.33 -13.17 -9.92
N ARG A 162 3.77 -13.00 -8.67
CA ARG A 162 4.90 -12.15 -8.32
C ARG A 162 6.20 -12.59 -9.01
N LYS A 163 6.44 -13.90 -9.08
CA LYS A 163 7.59 -14.46 -9.83
C LYS A 163 7.48 -14.17 -11.34
N ALA A 164 6.26 -14.19 -11.89
CA ALA A 164 6.05 -13.94 -13.31
C ALA A 164 6.26 -12.48 -13.71
N ILE A 165 5.88 -11.54 -12.86
CA ILE A 165 6.04 -10.10 -13.12
C ILE A 165 7.41 -9.55 -12.70
N ASN A 166 8.18 -10.34 -11.92
CA ASN A 166 9.52 -9.94 -11.50
C ASN A 166 10.44 -9.79 -12.74
N GLY A 167 11.02 -8.61 -12.90
CA GLY A 167 11.83 -8.25 -14.06
C GLY A 167 11.08 -7.65 -15.24
N MET A 168 9.73 -7.55 -15.18
CA MET A 168 8.96 -6.78 -16.15
C MET A 168 8.99 -5.29 -15.81
N ARG A 169 8.73 -4.44 -16.82
CA ARG A 169 8.47 -3.02 -16.55
C ARG A 169 7.15 -2.87 -15.80
N THR A 170 7.05 -1.85 -14.92
CA THR A 170 5.85 -1.64 -14.09
C THR A 170 4.57 -1.54 -14.92
N ASP A 171 4.59 -0.78 -16.02
CA ASP A 171 3.43 -0.62 -16.90
C ASP A 171 2.98 -1.95 -17.53
N GLU A 172 3.91 -2.71 -18.05
CA GLU A 172 3.66 -4.02 -18.65
C GLU A 172 3.15 -5.04 -17.64
N ALA A 173 3.73 -5.07 -16.44
CA ALA A 173 3.28 -5.94 -15.35
C ALA A 173 1.83 -5.64 -14.95
N VAL A 174 1.48 -4.36 -14.79
CA VAL A 174 0.12 -3.95 -14.40
C VAL A 174 -0.88 -4.23 -15.51
N GLU A 175 -0.58 -3.91 -16.77
CA GLU A 175 -1.46 -4.19 -17.88
C GLU A 175 -1.73 -5.70 -18.04
N ASN A 176 -0.71 -6.54 -17.89
CA ASN A 176 -0.87 -7.99 -17.92
C ASN A 176 -1.82 -8.51 -16.85
N ILE A 177 -1.68 -8.02 -15.61
CA ILE A 177 -2.55 -8.43 -14.51
C ILE A 177 -3.98 -7.94 -14.71
N LEU A 178 -4.17 -6.67 -15.14
CA LEU A 178 -5.50 -6.14 -15.43
C LEU A 178 -6.20 -6.90 -16.58
N ASN A 179 -5.44 -7.28 -17.62
CA ASN A 179 -5.95 -8.10 -18.69
C ASN A 179 -6.36 -9.50 -18.21
N MET A 180 -5.63 -10.09 -17.26
CA MET A 180 -6.02 -11.36 -16.65
C MET A 180 -7.28 -11.20 -15.80
N PHE A 181 -7.41 -10.14 -15.00
CA PHE A 181 -8.63 -9.84 -14.25
C PHE A 181 -9.84 -9.65 -15.16
N ALA A 182 -9.67 -8.94 -16.28
CA ALA A 182 -10.75 -8.73 -17.24
C ALA A 182 -11.29 -10.03 -17.90
N ARG A 183 -10.49 -11.10 -17.86
CA ARG A 183 -10.86 -12.43 -18.42
C ARG A 183 -11.44 -13.38 -17.36
N THR A 184 -11.53 -12.96 -16.11
CA THR A 184 -12.01 -13.77 -14.99
C THR A 184 -13.18 -13.09 -14.31
N ARG A 185 -14.12 -13.88 -13.79
CA ARG A 185 -15.32 -13.37 -13.13
C ARG A 185 -15.13 -13.12 -11.65
N ASN A 186 -14.20 -13.83 -11.03
CA ASN A 186 -13.90 -13.77 -9.61
C ASN A 186 -12.47 -14.23 -9.30
N ASN A 187 -12.06 -14.08 -8.03
CA ASN A 187 -10.71 -14.46 -7.58
C ASN A 187 -10.39 -15.94 -7.78
N GLN A 188 -11.36 -16.85 -7.64
CA GLN A 188 -11.12 -18.29 -7.81
C GLN A 188 -10.74 -18.62 -9.25
N GLU A 189 -11.47 -18.09 -10.24
CA GLU A 189 -11.12 -18.25 -11.66
C GLU A 189 -9.72 -17.67 -11.95
N TYR A 190 -9.40 -16.51 -11.36
CA TYR A 190 -8.07 -15.91 -11.50
C TYR A 190 -6.97 -16.81 -10.92
N ILE A 191 -7.16 -17.35 -9.72
CA ILE A 191 -6.23 -18.28 -9.06
C ILE A 191 -5.99 -19.51 -9.94
N HIS A 192 -7.06 -20.14 -10.46
CA HIS A 192 -6.96 -21.26 -11.36
C HIS A 192 -6.22 -20.91 -12.67
N MET A 193 -6.48 -19.73 -13.24
CA MET A 193 -5.79 -19.25 -14.43
C MET A 193 -4.30 -19.07 -14.19
N VAL A 194 -3.91 -18.41 -13.08
CA VAL A 194 -2.51 -18.16 -12.71
C VAL A 194 -1.76 -19.49 -12.49
N LYS A 195 -2.35 -20.42 -11.76
CA LYS A 195 -1.76 -21.75 -11.51
C LYS A 195 -1.55 -22.53 -12.82
N ARG A 196 -2.54 -22.52 -13.70
CA ARG A 196 -2.46 -23.17 -15.03
C ARG A 196 -1.35 -22.57 -15.88
N THR A 197 -1.26 -21.24 -15.94
CA THR A 197 -0.24 -20.51 -16.69
C THR A 197 1.17 -20.73 -16.09
N GLY A 198 1.28 -20.75 -14.77
CA GLY A 198 2.54 -21.02 -14.06
C GLY A 198 3.08 -22.44 -14.26
N LEU A 199 2.19 -23.41 -14.38
CA LEU A 199 2.56 -24.81 -14.70
C LEU A 199 3.15 -24.92 -16.12
N TYR A 200 2.62 -24.17 -17.07
CA TYR A 200 3.19 -24.12 -18.43
C TYR A 200 4.60 -23.52 -18.47
N LYS A 201 4.90 -22.50 -17.64
CA LYS A 201 6.27 -21.96 -17.58
C LYS A 201 7.29 -22.91 -16.95
N LYS A 202 6.92 -23.75 -15.99
CA LYS A 202 7.81 -24.80 -15.48
C LYS A 202 8.23 -25.79 -16.55
N ASN A 203 7.35 -26.08 -17.50
CA ASN A 203 7.65 -26.98 -18.62
C ASN A 203 8.39 -26.28 -19.78
N LEU A 204 8.37 -24.92 -19.84
CA LEU A 204 9.02 -24.13 -20.90
C LEU A 204 10.46 -23.70 -20.54
N ILE A 205 10.84 -23.69 -19.27
CA ILE A 205 12.23 -23.42 -18.85
C ILE A 205 13.19 -24.52 -19.34
N PHE A 206 12.69 -25.70 -19.74
CA PHE A 206 13.48 -26.75 -20.37
C PHE A 206 13.58 -26.68 -21.91
N ARG A 207 12.92 -25.71 -22.56
CA ARG A 207 13.08 -25.47 -24.01
C ARG A 207 13.47 -24.01 -24.28
N LYS A 208 14.78 -23.80 -24.44
CA LYS A 208 15.35 -22.59 -25.05
C LYS A 208 14.73 -22.39 -26.45
N ASN A 209 13.87 -21.37 -26.60
CA ASN A 209 13.71 -20.60 -27.86
C ASN A 209 12.72 -19.46 -27.63
N HIS A 210 13.24 -18.23 -27.61
CA HIS A 210 12.52 -16.98 -27.30
C HIS A 210 11.50 -16.55 -28.36
N ASP A 211 11.50 -17.15 -29.58
CA ASP A 211 10.76 -16.62 -30.74
C ASP A 211 9.41 -17.32 -31.04
N LYS A 212 8.99 -18.30 -30.22
CA LYS A 212 7.73 -19.03 -30.46
C LYS A 212 6.57 -18.70 -29.53
N ILE A 213 6.76 -17.85 -28.55
CA ILE A 213 5.75 -17.60 -27.50
C ILE A 213 4.64 -16.67 -28.02
N THR A 214 4.96 -15.73 -28.88
CA THR A 214 3.98 -14.79 -29.43
C THR A 214 3.00 -15.45 -30.42
N THR A 215 3.41 -16.51 -31.10
CA THR A 215 2.60 -17.21 -32.08
C THR A 215 1.64 -18.25 -31.50
N LEU A 216 1.94 -18.79 -30.33
CA LEU A 216 1.10 -19.81 -29.67
C LEU A 216 -0.12 -19.21 -28.93
N PHE A 217 -0.04 -17.94 -28.49
CA PHE A 217 -1.16 -17.26 -27.84
C PHE A 217 -2.28 -16.82 -28.79
N ILE A 218 -1.99 -16.73 -30.10
CA ILE A 218 -2.96 -16.32 -31.13
C ILE A 218 -3.67 -17.54 -31.78
N ARG A 219 -3.14 -18.74 -31.63
CA ARG A 219 -3.65 -19.91 -32.34
C ARG A 219 -4.72 -20.73 -31.62
N ASP A 220 -4.84 -20.63 -30.30
CA ASP A 220 -5.81 -21.43 -29.52
C ASP A 220 -7.17 -20.76 -29.27
N TYR A 221 -7.40 -19.54 -29.82
CA TYR A 221 -8.67 -18.83 -29.65
C TYR A 221 -9.55 -18.76 -30.92
N SER A 222 -9.20 -19.53 -31.98
CA SER A 222 -9.98 -19.55 -33.24
C SER A 222 -10.77 -20.84 -33.46
N LEU A 223 -10.93 -21.72 -32.49
CA LEU A 223 -11.77 -22.91 -32.59
C LEU A 223 -12.52 -23.15 -31.26
N GLN A 224 -13.64 -22.44 -31.04
CA GLN A 224 -14.94 -22.90 -30.62
C GLN A 224 -15.93 -21.75 -30.60
#